data_c582943c942fe1660eecca6e7e0f1023
#
_entry.id   c582943c942fe1660eecca6e7e0f1023
#
_cell.length_a   1.000
_cell.length_b   1.000
_cell.length_c   1.000
_cell.angle_alpha   90.00
_cell.angle_beta   90.00
_cell.angle_gamma   90.00
#
_symmetry.space_group_name_H-M   'P 1'
#
loop_
_entity.id
_entity.type
_entity.pdbx_description
1 polymer ?
#
loop_
_entity_poly.entity_id
_entity_poly.type
_entity_poly.pdbx_seq_one_letter_code
_entity_poly.pdbx_strand_id
1 'polypeptide(L)'
;MRLFAGIAATAILIAACGGTAAVSTPTPTASPSPTPVPTVANTFKAELKAANENPPITDAEATCTGTATVTFTATSAKFDVSITGCPATTAINIGHIHEGAVGVNGAVKIDSTLKAGDITLTGGAVTFSRTNSAADPAIITAIMANPAGWYVNFHSTAHGGGVIRGQLTKA
;
A
#
# COMPACT_ATOMS: atom_id res chain seq x y z
N MET A 1 -24.97 -4.93 -78.54
CA MET A 1 -25.26 -4.24 -79.84
C MET A 1 -24.61 -2.86 -79.80
N ARG A 2 -23.73 -2.62 -80.76
CA ARG A 2 -23.11 -1.33 -81.21
C ARG A 2 -22.11 -0.66 -80.22
N LEU A 3 -20.93 -0.47 -80.56
CA LEU A 3 -20.03 -0.11 -81.68
C LEU A 3 -19.31 1.21 -81.40
N PHE A 4 -17.95 1.10 -81.40
CA PHE A 4 -16.97 2.04 -81.94
C PHE A 4 -16.99 3.53 -81.51
N ALA A 5 -15.88 4.13 -81.06
CA ALA A 5 -14.81 4.55 -81.95
C ALA A 5 -13.59 4.99 -81.17
N GLY A 6 -12.41 4.68 -81.67
CA GLY A 6 -11.15 5.12 -81.22
C GLY A 6 -10.78 6.49 -81.87
N ILE A 7 -9.87 7.20 -81.21
CA ILE A 7 -9.02 8.23 -81.82
C ILE A 7 -7.65 8.09 -81.18
N ALA A 8 -6.67 7.88 -82.01
CA ALA A 8 -5.26 7.97 -81.70
C ALA A 8 -4.79 9.44 -81.81
N ALA A 9 -3.98 9.87 -80.90
CA ALA A 9 -3.09 11.04 -81.17
C ALA A 9 -1.89 11.07 -80.24
N THR A 10 -0.77 10.82 -80.78
CA THR A 10 0.50 11.53 -80.78
C THR A 10 1.24 11.74 -79.46
N ALA A 11 2.35 11.05 -79.31
CA ALA A 11 3.43 11.26 -78.35
C ALA A 11 4.10 12.64 -78.49
N ILE A 12 4.33 13.27 -77.37
CA ILE A 12 5.37 14.31 -77.19
C ILE A 12 6.21 13.89 -75.97
N LEU A 13 7.47 13.50 -76.27
CA LEU A 13 8.49 13.33 -75.22
C LEU A 13 9.00 14.71 -74.83
N ILE A 14 8.83 15.09 -73.59
CA ILE A 14 9.61 16.17 -72.97
C ILE A 14 10.44 15.53 -71.87
N ALA A 15 11.73 15.37 -72.05
CA ALA A 15 12.69 15.02 -71.04
C ALA A 15 12.93 16.26 -70.18
N ALA A 16 12.40 16.21 -68.94
CA ALA A 16 12.74 17.15 -67.85
C ALA A 16 13.54 16.39 -66.81
N CYS A 17 14.83 16.64 -66.72
CA CYS A 17 15.68 16.36 -65.58
C CYS A 17 15.12 17.11 -64.36
N GLY A 18 14.40 16.43 -63.46
CA GLY A 18 13.98 16.97 -62.19
C GLY A 18 14.50 16.05 -61.10
N GLY A 19 15.55 16.53 -60.42
CA GLY A 19 16.09 15.82 -59.27
C GLY A 19 14.99 15.60 -58.21
N THR A 20 14.74 14.36 -57.86
CA THR A 20 13.89 14.02 -56.71
C THR A 20 14.61 14.38 -55.40
N ALA A 21 14.29 15.54 -54.86
CA ALA A 21 14.63 15.84 -53.46
C ALA A 21 13.89 14.82 -52.58
N ALA A 22 14.65 13.96 -51.92
CA ALA A 22 14.12 13.07 -50.91
C ALA A 22 13.56 13.93 -49.78
N VAL A 23 12.23 13.93 -49.62
CA VAL A 23 11.55 14.49 -48.47
C VAL A 23 11.85 13.55 -47.29
N SER A 24 12.80 13.94 -46.45
CA SER A 24 13.04 13.28 -45.16
C SER A 24 11.85 13.54 -44.27
N THR A 25 11.01 12.51 -44.05
CA THR A 25 9.98 12.50 -43.01
C THR A 25 10.66 12.63 -41.65
N PRO A 26 10.29 13.60 -40.80
CA PRO A 26 10.85 13.69 -39.45
C PRO A 26 10.47 12.45 -38.67
N THR A 27 11.46 11.73 -38.16
CA THR A 27 11.26 10.64 -37.19
C THR A 27 10.54 11.22 -35.98
N PRO A 28 9.42 10.61 -35.50
CA PRO A 28 8.76 11.09 -34.31
C PRO A 28 9.73 11.01 -33.13
N THR A 29 10.06 12.16 -32.56
CA THR A 29 10.83 12.24 -31.33
C THR A 29 9.99 11.58 -30.21
N ALA A 30 10.49 10.50 -29.63
CA ALA A 30 9.83 9.84 -28.51
C ALA A 30 9.59 10.87 -27.39
N SER A 31 8.34 11.03 -26.98
CA SER A 31 7.98 11.83 -25.82
C SER A 31 8.72 11.28 -24.59
N PRO A 32 9.37 12.12 -23.76
CA PRO A 32 10.03 11.64 -22.57
C PRO A 32 9.02 10.92 -21.70
N SER A 33 9.35 9.67 -21.32
CA SER A 33 8.57 8.92 -20.34
C SER A 33 8.51 9.74 -19.06
N PRO A 34 7.33 9.90 -18.41
CA PRO A 34 7.23 10.66 -17.17
C PRO A 34 8.16 10.02 -16.14
N THR A 35 9.10 10.79 -15.63
CA THR A 35 9.93 10.39 -14.50
C THR A 35 9.01 10.08 -13.32
N PRO A 36 9.12 8.90 -12.68
CA PRO A 36 8.28 8.58 -11.53
C PRO A 36 8.50 9.65 -10.45
N VAL A 37 7.44 10.34 -10.10
CA VAL A 37 7.43 11.26 -8.94
C VAL A 37 7.74 10.40 -7.72
N PRO A 38 8.76 10.73 -6.89
CA PRO A 38 9.02 9.98 -5.69
C PRO A 38 7.78 10.01 -4.80
N THR A 39 7.19 8.86 -4.59
CA THR A 39 6.06 8.71 -3.66
C THR A 39 6.61 8.93 -2.26
N VAL A 40 6.29 10.06 -1.65
CA VAL A 40 6.66 10.34 -0.27
C VAL A 40 5.98 9.27 0.58
N ALA A 41 6.78 8.35 1.12
CA ALA A 41 6.27 7.35 2.04
C ALA A 41 5.87 8.05 3.34
N ASN A 42 4.58 7.99 3.67
CA ASN A 42 4.09 8.54 4.93
C ASN A 42 4.21 7.45 5.98
N THR A 43 5.10 7.66 6.94
CA THR A 43 5.46 6.71 7.99
C THR A 43 4.91 7.17 9.34
N PHE A 44 4.29 6.23 10.04
CA PHE A 44 3.69 6.41 11.35
C PHE A 44 4.21 5.34 12.31
N LYS A 45 4.21 5.67 13.59
CA LYS A 45 4.59 4.76 14.68
C LYS A 45 3.44 4.56 15.65
N ALA A 46 3.41 3.40 16.30
CA ALA A 46 2.53 3.10 17.41
C ALA A 46 3.31 2.35 18.50
N GLU A 47 3.25 2.85 19.71
CA GLU A 47 3.74 2.16 20.91
C GLU A 47 2.64 1.24 21.42
N LEU A 48 2.84 -0.06 21.25
CA LEU A 48 1.86 -1.09 21.55
C LEU A 48 1.97 -1.54 23.01
N LYS A 49 0.87 -1.50 23.75
CA LYS A 49 0.81 -1.94 25.15
C LYS A 49 -0.50 -2.64 25.44
N ALA A 50 -0.44 -3.69 26.25
CA ALA A 50 -1.61 -4.40 26.76
C ALA A 50 -2.48 -3.50 27.64
N ALA A 51 -1.86 -2.59 28.40
CA ALA A 51 -2.55 -1.60 29.23
C ALA A 51 -3.35 -0.56 28.43
N ASN A 52 -3.08 -0.41 27.13
CA ASN A 52 -3.82 0.50 26.26
C ASN A 52 -5.11 -0.11 25.72
N GLU A 53 -5.33 -1.41 25.90
CA GLU A 53 -6.57 -2.07 25.50
C GLU A 53 -7.79 -1.53 26.27
N ASN A 54 -8.98 -1.72 25.73
CA ASN A 54 -10.21 -1.33 26.39
C ASN A 54 -11.24 -2.49 26.33
N PRO A 55 -11.44 -3.20 27.48
CA PRO A 55 -10.75 -3.03 28.77
C PRO A 55 -9.26 -3.41 28.70
N PRO A 56 -8.41 -2.88 29.62
CA PRO A 56 -6.99 -3.25 29.70
C PRO A 56 -6.83 -4.74 29.98
N ILE A 57 -5.78 -5.34 29.41
CA ILE A 57 -5.40 -6.72 29.70
C ILE A 57 -4.79 -6.80 31.11
N THR A 58 -5.25 -7.75 31.91
CA THR A 58 -4.84 -7.89 33.34
C THR A 58 -4.31 -9.27 33.69
N ASP A 59 -4.32 -10.20 32.75
CA ASP A 59 -3.81 -11.58 32.96
C ASP A 59 -2.32 -11.70 32.55
N ALA A 60 -1.86 -12.90 32.24
CA ALA A 60 -0.47 -13.18 31.90
C ALA A 60 0.01 -12.40 30.65
N GLU A 61 -0.88 -12.05 29.70
CA GLU A 61 -0.56 -11.28 28.52
C GLU A 61 -0.48 -9.75 28.79
N ALA A 62 -0.75 -9.28 30.01
CA ALA A 62 -0.59 -7.89 30.42
C ALA A 62 0.85 -7.35 30.28
N THR A 63 1.84 -8.25 30.23
CA THR A 63 3.25 -7.90 30.02
C THR A 63 3.62 -7.69 28.56
N CYS A 64 2.74 -8.04 27.62
CA CYS A 64 2.97 -7.83 26.19
C CYS A 64 3.11 -6.35 25.86
N THR A 65 4.18 -6.03 25.15
CA THR A 65 4.46 -4.69 24.60
C THR A 65 5.02 -4.80 23.20
N GLY A 66 5.10 -3.70 22.48
CA GLY A 66 5.72 -3.70 21.16
C GLY A 66 5.74 -2.34 20.52
N THR A 67 6.25 -2.31 19.31
CA THR A 67 6.20 -1.15 18.41
C THR A 67 5.71 -1.59 17.04
N ALA A 68 4.93 -0.75 16.39
CA ALA A 68 4.59 -0.91 14.99
C ALA A 68 5.01 0.35 14.23
N THR A 69 5.70 0.17 13.12
CA THR A 69 5.92 1.22 12.12
C THR A 69 5.04 0.90 10.93
N VAL A 70 4.16 1.84 10.57
CA VAL A 70 3.27 1.68 9.42
C VAL A 70 3.65 2.68 8.35
N THR A 71 4.00 2.18 7.16
CA THR A 71 4.34 3.00 6.01
C THR A 71 3.25 2.88 4.95
N PHE A 72 2.65 4.02 4.59
CA PHE A 72 1.59 4.08 3.58
C PHE A 72 2.13 4.53 2.23
N THR A 73 1.60 3.93 1.17
CA THR A 73 1.61 4.47 -0.19
C THR A 73 0.18 4.87 -0.57
N ALA A 74 -0.09 5.13 -1.86
CA ALA A 74 -1.44 5.50 -2.30
C ALA A 74 -2.50 4.41 -2.01
N THR A 75 -2.12 3.13 -2.04
CA THR A 75 -3.05 2.00 -1.95
C THR A 75 -2.54 0.87 -1.05
N SER A 76 -1.45 1.08 -0.32
CA SER A 76 -0.88 0.04 0.52
C SER A 76 -0.53 0.52 1.92
N ALA A 77 -0.56 -0.42 2.87
CA ALA A 77 -0.09 -0.24 4.23
C ALA A 77 0.92 -1.35 4.55
N LYS A 78 2.19 -0.99 4.77
CA LYS A 78 3.22 -1.90 5.25
C LYS A 78 3.37 -1.75 6.75
N PHE A 79 3.31 -2.86 7.45
CA PHE A 79 3.48 -2.98 8.90
C PHE A 79 4.84 -3.62 9.18
N ASP A 80 5.72 -2.91 9.86
CA ASP A 80 6.96 -3.46 10.43
C ASP A 80 6.78 -3.47 11.96
N VAL A 81 6.77 -4.65 12.57
CA VAL A 81 6.29 -4.87 13.94
C VAL A 81 7.32 -5.60 14.78
N SER A 82 7.52 -5.15 16.00
CA SER A 82 8.29 -5.85 17.03
C SER A 82 7.41 -5.98 18.28
N ILE A 83 7.21 -7.20 18.75
CA ILE A 83 6.47 -7.53 19.97
C ILE A 83 7.42 -8.22 20.94
N THR A 84 7.34 -7.88 22.21
CA THR A 84 8.20 -8.41 23.28
C THR A 84 7.44 -8.51 24.60
N GLY A 85 8.02 -9.22 25.57
CA GLY A 85 7.49 -9.30 26.94
C GLY A 85 6.24 -10.15 27.07
N CYS A 86 5.80 -10.83 26.02
CA CYS A 86 4.68 -11.73 26.10
C CYS A 86 5.05 -13.08 26.78
N PRO A 87 4.11 -13.80 27.39
CA PRO A 87 4.27 -15.21 27.69
C PRO A 87 4.71 -16.01 26.44
N ALA A 88 5.54 -17.03 26.62
CA ALA A 88 5.98 -17.86 25.50
C ALA A 88 4.82 -18.62 24.82
N THR A 89 3.70 -18.77 25.49
CA THR A 89 2.47 -19.41 24.99
C THR A 89 1.55 -18.46 24.23
N THR A 90 1.84 -17.15 24.22
CA THR A 90 1.04 -16.17 23.48
C THR A 90 1.07 -16.47 21.99
N ALA A 91 -0.10 -16.60 21.39
CA ALA A 91 -0.27 -16.83 19.95
C ALA A 91 -0.93 -15.61 19.31
N ILE A 92 -0.12 -14.69 18.79
CA ILE A 92 -0.59 -13.55 18.00
C ILE A 92 -1.10 -14.08 16.65
N ASN A 93 -2.30 -13.69 16.26
CA ASN A 93 -3.01 -14.31 15.15
C ASN A 93 -3.51 -13.34 14.08
N ILE A 94 -3.83 -12.10 14.42
CA ILE A 94 -4.28 -11.08 13.48
C ILE A 94 -3.83 -9.69 13.96
N GLY A 95 -3.85 -8.71 13.07
CA GLY A 95 -3.56 -7.31 13.40
C GLY A 95 -4.27 -6.37 12.45
N HIS A 96 -4.66 -5.20 12.96
CA HIS A 96 -5.48 -4.23 12.23
C HIS A 96 -5.08 -2.79 12.56
N ILE A 97 -5.55 -1.86 11.70
CA ILE A 97 -5.73 -0.47 12.07
C ILE A 97 -7.22 -0.23 12.24
N HIS A 98 -7.57 0.40 13.35
CA HIS A 98 -8.92 0.79 13.72
C HIS A 98 -9.06 2.31 13.73
N GLU A 99 -10.28 2.80 13.48
CA GLU A 99 -10.65 4.20 13.70
C GLU A 99 -11.15 4.36 15.14
N GLY A 100 -10.45 5.15 15.93
CA GLY A 100 -10.81 5.41 17.33
C GLY A 100 -9.73 6.23 18.03
N ALA A 101 -10.16 7.16 18.87
CA ALA A 101 -9.28 7.89 19.78
C ALA A 101 -8.77 7.00 20.93
N VAL A 102 -7.84 7.51 21.72
CA VAL A 102 -7.34 6.81 22.93
C VAL A 102 -8.51 6.35 23.81
N GLY A 103 -8.50 5.06 24.18
CA GLY A 103 -9.53 4.45 25.02
C GLY A 103 -10.86 4.13 24.33
N VAL A 104 -11.00 4.40 23.05
CA VAL A 104 -12.21 4.10 22.26
C VAL A 104 -11.99 2.83 21.43
N ASN A 105 -12.95 1.89 21.49
CA ASN A 105 -12.97 0.74 20.60
C ASN A 105 -13.67 1.14 19.28
N GLY A 106 -12.96 1.02 18.18
CA GLY A 106 -13.46 1.40 16.86
C GLY A 106 -13.51 0.23 15.89
N ALA A 107 -14.11 0.48 14.73
CA ALA A 107 -14.20 -0.52 13.68
C ALA A 107 -12.84 -0.75 12.99
N VAL A 108 -12.60 -2.01 12.56
CA VAL A 108 -11.47 -2.36 11.69
C VAL A 108 -11.59 -1.62 10.36
N LYS A 109 -10.51 -1.02 9.92
CA LYS A 109 -10.42 -0.27 8.65
C LYS A 109 -9.33 -0.78 7.71
N ILE A 110 -8.18 -1.21 8.25
CA ILE A 110 -7.10 -1.80 7.46
C ILE A 110 -6.63 -3.08 8.14
N ASP A 111 -6.69 -4.19 7.42
CA ASP A 111 -6.15 -5.48 7.84
C ASP A 111 -4.64 -5.51 7.59
N SER A 112 -3.85 -6.04 8.52
CA SER A 112 -2.41 -6.22 8.36
C SER A 112 -2.03 -7.40 7.46
N THR A 113 -3.00 -8.24 7.09
CA THR A 113 -2.84 -9.53 6.39
C THR A 113 -2.17 -10.64 7.22
N LEU A 114 -1.92 -10.40 8.50
CA LEU A 114 -1.44 -11.43 9.42
C LEU A 114 -2.53 -12.46 9.71
N LYS A 115 -2.17 -13.74 9.67
CA LYS A 115 -3.08 -14.86 9.95
C LYS A 115 -2.52 -15.73 11.05
N ALA A 116 -3.38 -16.50 11.69
CA ALA A 116 -3.00 -17.49 12.67
C ALA A 116 -1.98 -18.48 12.10
N GLY A 117 -0.88 -18.68 12.83
CA GLY A 117 0.23 -19.56 12.43
C GLY A 117 1.31 -18.90 11.54
N ASP A 118 1.12 -17.67 11.09
CA ASP A 118 2.12 -16.97 10.26
C ASP A 118 3.38 -16.59 11.04
N ILE A 119 3.26 -16.40 12.35
CA ILE A 119 4.36 -16.02 13.25
C ILE A 119 4.34 -16.87 14.51
N THR A 120 5.52 -17.05 15.09
CA THR A 120 5.72 -17.74 16.36
C THR A 120 6.60 -16.88 17.26
N LEU A 121 6.19 -16.70 18.52
CA LEU A 121 7.01 -16.01 19.50
C LEU A 121 8.13 -16.94 20.00
N THR A 122 9.36 -16.43 20.02
CA THR A 122 10.50 -17.12 20.62
C THR A 122 10.90 -16.37 21.89
N GLY A 123 10.82 -17.03 23.04
CA GLY A 123 11.09 -16.37 24.31
C GLY A 123 10.19 -15.18 24.59
N GLY A 124 8.94 -15.20 24.12
CA GLY A 124 7.98 -14.12 24.29
C GLY A 124 8.18 -12.92 23.37
N ALA A 125 8.98 -13.06 22.31
CA ALA A 125 9.29 -11.98 21.36
C ALA A 125 9.16 -12.44 19.92
N VAL A 126 8.82 -11.49 19.02
CA VAL A 126 8.80 -11.68 17.57
C VAL A 126 8.96 -10.35 16.84
N THR A 127 9.64 -10.39 15.70
CA THR A 127 9.67 -9.28 14.73
C THR A 127 9.22 -9.78 13.38
N PHE A 128 8.34 -9.04 12.72
CA PHE A 128 7.80 -9.44 11.42
C PHE A 128 7.39 -8.21 10.59
N SER A 129 7.20 -8.45 9.30
CA SER A 129 6.67 -7.47 8.36
C SER A 129 5.48 -8.04 7.61
N ARG A 130 4.44 -7.22 7.36
CA ARG A 130 3.27 -7.55 6.55
C ARG A 130 2.90 -6.36 5.68
N THR A 131 2.33 -6.64 4.51
CA THR A 131 1.88 -5.59 3.60
C THR A 131 0.48 -5.90 3.11
N ASN A 132 -0.45 -4.98 3.35
CA ASN A 132 -1.74 -4.93 2.67
C ASN A 132 -1.57 -4.04 1.42
N SER A 133 -1.66 -4.62 0.24
CA SER A 133 -1.53 -3.92 -1.05
C SER A 133 -2.85 -3.37 -1.60
N ALA A 134 -3.95 -3.56 -0.88
CA ALA A 134 -5.31 -3.13 -1.23
C ALA A 134 -5.95 -2.30 -0.12
N ALA A 135 -5.16 -1.49 0.58
CA ALA A 135 -5.68 -0.56 1.58
C ALA A 135 -6.45 0.58 0.90
N ASP A 136 -7.60 0.93 1.46
CA ASP A 136 -8.47 1.99 0.91
C ASP A 136 -7.75 3.36 0.95
N PRO A 137 -7.58 4.05 -0.20
CA PRO A 137 -6.95 5.36 -0.27
C PRO A 137 -7.66 6.44 0.56
N ALA A 138 -8.99 6.34 0.73
CA ALA A 138 -9.75 7.29 1.55
C ALA A 138 -9.40 7.13 3.03
N ILE A 139 -9.24 5.89 3.50
CA ILE A 139 -8.82 5.59 4.87
C ILE A 139 -7.38 6.06 5.10
N ILE A 140 -6.47 5.80 4.16
CA ILE A 140 -5.08 6.28 4.23
C ILE A 140 -5.06 7.81 4.35
N THR A 141 -5.83 8.51 3.53
CA THR A 141 -5.95 9.98 3.57
C THR A 141 -6.46 10.47 4.93
N ALA A 142 -7.46 9.80 5.50
CA ALA A 142 -8.00 10.14 6.82
C ALA A 142 -6.98 9.93 7.95
N ILE A 143 -6.19 8.85 7.89
CA ILE A 143 -5.09 8.61 8.84
C ILE A 143 -4.04 9.73 8.75
N MET A 144 -3.64 10.11 7.53
CA MET A 144 -2.66 11.19 7.32
C MET A 144 -3.13 12.53 7.88
N ALA A 145 -4.43 12.81 7.78
CA ALA A 145 -5.02 14.05 8.26
C ALA A 145 -5.11 14.11 9.80
N ASN A 146 -5.38 12.97 10.45
CA ASN A 146 -5.54 12.90 11.91
C ASN A 146 -5.07 11.54 12.45
N PRO A 147 -3.77 11.25 12.52
CA PRO A 147 -3.27 9.95 12.97
C PRO A 147 -3.68 9.59 14.41
N ALA A 148 -3.84 10.57 15.29
CA ALA A 148 -4.25 10.34 16.68
C ALA A 148 -5.69 9.79 16.81
N GLY A 149 -6.50 9.86 15.76
CA GLY A 149 -7.82 9.23 15.68
C GLY A 149 -7.78 7.75 15.27
N TRP A 150 -6.59 7.15 15.19
CA TRP A 150 -6.38 5.79 14.69
C TRP A 150 -5.39 5.02 15.53
N TYR A 151 -5.59 3.71 15.69
CA TYR A 151 -4.68 2.86 16.43
C TYR A 151 -4.39 1.54 15.71
N VAL A 152 -3.16 1.04 15.88
CA VAL A 152 -2.78 -0.33 15.53
C VAL A 152 -3.17 -1.23 16.68
N ASN A 153 -3.77 -2.38 16.39
CA ASN A 153 -4.13 -3.41 17.33
C ASN A 153 -3.71 -4.79 16.85
N PHE A 154 -3.09 -5.58 17.73
CA PHE A 154 -2.83 -6.99 17.49
C PHE A 154 -3.63 -7.82 18.48
N HIS A 155 -4.07 -8.99 18.03
CA HIS A 155 -4.91 -9.90 18.79
C HIS A 155 -4.14 -11.20 19.07
N SER A 156 -4.48 -11.86 20.17
CA SER A 156 -4.02 -13.20 20.46
C SER A 156 -5.18 -14.18 20.46
N THR A 157 -4.86 -15.48 20.51
CA THR A 157 -5.90 -16.52 20.66
C THR A 157 -6.68 -16.36 21.97
N ALA A 158 -6.03 -15.86 23.04
CA ALA A 158 -6.68 -15.60 24.33
C ALA A 158 -7.51 -14.30 24.29
N HIS A 159 -7.07 -13.30 23.54
CA HIS A 159 -7.70 -11.98 23.45
C HIS A 159 -8.11 -11.65 22.02
N GLY A 160 -9.26 -12.21 21.60
CA GLY A 160 -9.84 -11.95 20.28
C GLY A 160 -10.34 -10.52 20.07
N GLY A 161 -10.46 -9.71 21.13
CA GLY A 161 -10.77 -8.28 21.07
C GLY A 161 -9.54 -7.38 20.91
N GLY A 162 -8.34 -7.93 21.15
CA GLY A 162 -7.05 -7.23 21.13
C GLY A 162 -6.22 -7.55 22.35
N VAL A 163 -4.91 -7.71 22.19
CA VAL A 163 -3.96 -7.98 23.28
C VAL A 163 -3.01 -6.80 23.49
N ILE A 164 -2.63 -6.09 22.44
CA ILE A 164 -1.80 -4.89 22.49
C ILE A 164 -2.24 -3.88 21.46
N ARG A 165 -2.37 -2.63 21.84
CA ARG A 165 -2.65 -1.55 20.89
C ARG A 165 -1.89 -0.27 21.18
N GLY A 166 -1.75 0.57 20.17
CA GLY A 166 -1.13 1.88 20.28
C GLY A 166 -1.65 2.85 19.24
N GLN A 167 -1.79 4.11 19.65
CA GLN A 167 -2.23 5.19 18.79
C GLN A 167 -1.17 5.50 17.73
N LEU A 168 -1.60 5.79 16.51
CA LEU A 168 -0.70 6.23 15.44
C LEU A 168 -0.19 7.64 15.72
N THR A 169 1.10 7.83 15.56
CA THR A 169 1.79 9.13 15.59
C THR A 169 2.67 9.24 14.36
N LYS A 170 2.84 10.44 13.83
CA LYS A 170 3.75 10.65 12.70
C LYS A 170 5.19 10.35 13.13
N ALA A 171 5.94 9.57 12.30
CA ALA A 171 7.34 9.21 12.58
C ALA A 171 8.30 10.35 12.30
#